data_1fa7f1b4ca3fd222288c8a34f2f4f032
#
_entry.id   1fa7f1b4ca3fd222288c8a34f2f4f032
#
_cell.length_a   1.000
_cell.length_b   1.000
_cell.length_c   1.000
_cell.angle_alpha   90.00
_cell.angle_beta   90.00
_cell.angle_gamma   90.00
#
_symmetry.space_group_name_H-M   'P 1'
#
loop_
_entity.id
_entity.type
_entity.pdbx_description
1 polymer ?
#
loop_
_entity_poly.entity_id
_entity_poly.type
_entity_poly.pdbx_seq_one_letter_code
_entity_poly.pdbx_strand_id
1 'polypeptide(L)'
;MPRICVAAFYHFAKLDDFAEYKNLLLDKCNSLDLLGTILLANEGINGTISGSASAISDILGFIRSDERLKNLIHKESYAEEPPFLRMKVKLKSEIVAMGVNNINPSNITGTYVKPEDWNDLISDPDVIVIDTRNNYEVEIGTFSDAINPGTNSFRELPKWIKKNQAMFRRKKVAMFCTGGIRCEKSTAFMKELGFKDVFHLE
;
A
#
# COMPACT_ATOMS: atom_id res chain seq x y z
N MET A 1 25.78 3.41 -18.20
CA MET A 1 25.23 4.56 -17.46
C MET A 1 24.84 4.07 -16.06
N PRO A 2 24.95 4.85 -15.00
CA PRO A 2 24.44 4.42 -13.71
C PRO A 2 22.94 4.18 -13.82
N ARG A 3 22.46 3.02 -13.34
CA ARG A 3 21.03 2.70 -13.31
C ARG A 3 20.31 3.64 -12.35
N ILE A 4 19.14 4.13 -12.75
CA ILE A 4 18.29 4.97 -11.91
C ILE A 4 17.58 4.07 -10.92
N CYS A 5 17.74 4.32 -9.62
CA CYS A 5 17.04 3.62 -8.58
C CYS A 5 15.60 4.19 -8.49
N VAL A 6 14.62 3.30 -8.43
CA VAL A 6 13.20 3.63 -8.22
C VAL A 6 12.76 2.99 -6.92
N ALA A 7 12.38 3.81 -5.95
CA ALA A 7 11.91 3.36 -4.64
C ALA A 7 10.40 3.60 -4.49
N ALA A 8 9.67 2.52 -4.22
CA ALA A 8 8.26 2.56 -3.85
C ALA A 8 8.12 2.27 -2.36
N PHE A 9 7.38 3.08 -1.64
CA PHE A 9 7.22 2.97 -0.19
C PHE A 9 5.85 3.45 0.27
N TYR A 10 5.41 2.94 1.41
CA TYR A 10 4.28 3.50 2.15
C TYR A 10 4.44 3.19 3.64
N HIS A 11 3.77 3.98 4.47
CA HIS A 11 3.66 3.70 5.89
C HIS A 11 2.38 4.35 6.44
N PHE A 12 1.58 3.56 7.15
CA PHE A 12 0.44 4.08 7.91
C PHE A 12 0.93 4.55 9.27
N ALA A 13 0.76 5.83 9.53
CA ALA A 13 1.08 6.48 10.80
C ALA A 13 0.21 7.72 10.97
N LYS A 14 -0.12 8.08 12.20
CA LYS A 14 -0.84 9.32 12.46
C LYS A 14 0.08 10.52 12.26
N LEU A 15 -0.17 11.30 11.22
CA LEU A 15 0.58 12.50 10.83
C LEU A 15 -0.33 13.74 10.90
N ASP A 16 -0.57 14.28 12.09
CA ASP A 16 -1.46 15.42 12.27
C ASP A 16 -0.90 16.70 11.60
N ASP A 17 0.43 16.78 11.44
CA ASP A 17 1.20 17.85 10.82
C ASP A 17 1.57 17.61 9.35
N PHE A 18 0.91 16.66 8.67
CA PHE A 18 1.24 16.27 7.29
C PHE A 18 1.24 17.44 6.29
N ALA A 19 0.47 18.49 6.55
CA ALA A 19 0.42 19.66 5.70
C ALA A 19 1.71 20.49 5.79
N GLU A 20 2.26 20.62 7.00
CA GLU A 20 3.51 21.35 7.29
C GLU A 20 4.71 20.54 6.78
N TYR A 21 4.67 19.23 6.95
CA TYR A 21 5.71 18.31 6.50
C TYR A 21 5.89 18.30 4.98
N LYS A 22 4.84 18.66 4.20
CA LYS A 22 4.87 18.70 2.74
C LYS A 22 6.02 19.54 2.18
N ASN A 23 6.17 20.77 2.63
CA ASN A 23 7.16 21.70 2.05
C ASN A 23 8.58 21.25 2.40
N LEU A 24 8.80 20.83 3.64
CA LEU A 24 10.08 20.30 4.10
C LEU A 24 10.51 19.08 3.28
N LEU A 25 9.57 18.15 3.03
CA LEU A 25 9.83 16.95 2.25
C LEU A 25 10.08 17.27 0.77
N LEU A 26 9.33 18.21 0.18
CA LEU A 26 9.52 18.62 -1.20
C LEU A 26 10.87 19.31 -1.42
N ASP A 27 11.26 20.22 -0.52
CA ASP A 27 12.56 20.90 -0.59
C ASP A 27 13.72 19.91 -0.46
N LYS A 28 13.60 18.95 0.46
CA LYS A 28 14.60 17.88 0.60
C LYS A 28 14.69 17.01 -0.65
N CYS A 29 13.57 16.61 -1.24
CA CYS A 29 13.56 15.85 -2.50
C CYS A 29 14.21 16.64 -3.65
N ASN A 30 13.88 17.92 -3.78
CA ASN A 30 14.45 18.80 -4.82
C ASN A 30 15.96 18.98 -4.63
N SER A 31 16.45 19.14 -3.40
CA SER A 31 17.90 19.25 -3.12
C SER A 31 18.70 18.00 -3.46
N LEU A 32 18.04 16.87 -3.64
CA LEU A 32 18.60 15.56 -4.01
C LEU A 32 18.31 15.18 -5.47
N ASP A 33 17.77 16.10 -6.29
CA ASP A 33 17.39 15.88 -7.70
C ASP A 33 16.46 14.68 -7.90
N LEU A 34 15.58 14.38 -6.94
CA LEU A 34 14.64 13.29 -7.01
C LEU A 34 13.42 13.63 -7.88
N LEU A 35 12.91 12.63 -8.58
CA LEU A 35 11.68 12.72 -9.37
C LEU A 35 10.65 11.73 -8.84
N GLY A 36 9.36 12.03 -9.01
CA GLY A 36 8.29 11.12 -8.60
C GLY A 36 7.12 11.78 -7.92
N THR A 37 6.37 11.00 -7.15
CA THR A 37 5.22 11.52 -6.41
C THR A 37 5.18 10.91 -5.01
N ILE A 38 5.03 11.78 -4.01
CA ILE A 38 4.74 11.39 -2.63
C ILE A 38 3.35 11.93 -2.27
N LEU A 39 2.53 11.08 -1.67
CA LEU A 39 1.24 11.43 -1.09
C LEU A 39 1.38 11.49 0.42
N LEU A 40 0.89 12.56 1.02
CA LEU A 40 0.79 12.76 2.47
C LEU A 40 -0.66 12.91 2.86
N ALA A 41 -1.05 12.26 3.93
CA ALA A 41 -2.36 12.38 4.56
C ALA A 41 -2.22 12.25 6.07
N ASN A 42 -3.29 12.54 6.81
CA ASN A 42 -3.31 12.31 8.26
C ASN A 42 -3.03 10.84 8.63
N GLU A 43 -3.35 9.89 7.73
CA GLU A 43 -3.15 8.45 7.93
C GLU A 43 -1.76 7.94 7.56
N GLY A 44 -0.85 8.80 7.01
CA GLY A 44 0.51 8.37 6.66
C GLY A 44 1.10 8.94 5.38
N ILE A 45 2.01 8.18 4.80
CA ILE A 45 2.79 8.51 3.61
C ILE A 45 2.75 7.37 2.58
N ASN A 46 2.70 7.71 1.30
CA ASN A 46 2.81 6.75 0.18
C ASN A 46 3.53 7.42 -0.98
N GLY A 47 4.50 6.77 -1.58
CA GLY A 47 5.25 7.38 -2.67
C GLY A 47 5.98 6.39 -3.56
N THR A 48 6.24 6.87 -4.78
CA THR A 48 7.22 6.26 -5.69
C THR A 48 8.09 7.39 -6.23
N ILE A 49 9.40 7.27 -6.03
CA ILE A 49 10.40 8.25 -6.38
C ILE A 49 11.57 7.59 -7.11
N SER A 50 12.31 8.36 -7.88
CA SER A 50 13.49 7.89 -8.59
C SER A 50 14.63 8.89 -8.52
N GLY A 51 15.86 8.37 -8.55
CA GLY A 51 17.09 9.15 -8.53
C GLY A 51 18.32 8.26 -8.44
N SER A 52 19.47 8.84 -8.05
CA SER A 52 20.65 8.05 -7.75
C SER A 52 20.43 7.20 -6.48
N ALA A 53 21.09 6.07 -6.37
CA ALA A 53 20.98 5.21 -5.19
C ALA A 53 21.31 5.94 -3.88
N SER A 54 22.31 6.85 -3.92
CA SER A 54 22.66 7.70 -2.76
C SER A 54 21.53 8.67 -2.40
N ALA A 55 20.94 9.35 -3.40
CA ALA A 55 19.82 10.27 -3.17
C ALA A 55 18.58 9.55 -2.60
N ILE A 56 18.30 8.33 -3.07
CA ILE A 56 17.23 7.49 -2.52
C ILE A 56 17.54 7.11 -1.06
N SER A 57 18.76 6.69 -0.76
CA SER A 57 19.17 6.38 0.62
C SER A 57 19.03 7.59 1.54
N ASP A 58 19.46 8.78 1.08
CA ASP A 58 19.42 10.01 1.85
C ASP A 58 17.98 10.46 2.17
N ILE A 59 17.08 10.41 1.17
CA ILE A 59 15.68 10.78 1.40
C ILE A 59 14.94 9.77 2.30
N LEU A 60 15.21 8.48 2.15
CA LEU A 60 14.65 7.46 3.03
C LEU A 60 15.17 7.61 4.47
N GLY A 61 16.45 7.91 4.63
CA GLY A 61 17.03 8.26 5.93
C GLY A 61 16.36 9.48 6.57
N PHE A 62 16.15 10.53 5.78
CA PHE A 62 15.42 11.74 6.21
C PHE A 62 13.98 11.41 6.63
N ILE A 63 13.23 10.64 5.85
CA ILE A 63 11.86 10.24 6.20
C ILE A 63 11.84 9.41 7.49
N ARG A 64 12.77 8.45 7.64
CA ARG A 64 12.88 7.59 8.82
C ARG A 64 13.41 8.29 10.07
N SER A 65 13.96 9.51 9.96
CA SER A 65 14.33 10.32 11.13
C SER A 65 13.11 10.83 11.91
N ASP A 66 11.93 10.82 11.32
CA ASP A 66 10.67 10.99 12.04
C ASP A 66 10.31 9.67 12.73
N GLU A 67 10.19 9.69 14.07
CA GLU A 67 9.88 8.53 14.89
C GLU A 67 8.61 7.79 14.46
N ARG A 68 7.63 8.53 13.89
CA ARG A 68 6.38 7.96 13.37
C ARG A 68 6.58 7.14 12.10
N LEU A 69 7.65 7.42 11.34
CA LEU A 69 7.97 6.83 10.05
C LEU A 69 9.23 5.96 10.09
N LYS A 70 9.85 5.75 11.24
CA LYS A 70 11.12 5.01 11.38
C LYS A 70 11.09 3.60 10.82
N ASN A 71 9.94 2.95 10.86
CA ASN A 71 9.73 1.59 10.36
C ASN A 71 9.25 1.54 8.90
N LEU A 72 9.30 2.66 8.16
CA LEU A 72 8.90 2.70 6.77
C LEU A 72 9.72 1.71 5.93
N ILE A 73 9.04 0.78 5.28
CA ILE A 73 9.62 -0.20 4.37
C ILE A 73 9.51 0.32 2.94
N HIS A 74 10.48 -0.02 2.10
CA HIS A 74 10.48 0.32 0.69
C HIS A 74 10.89 -0.87 -0.17
N LYS A 75 10.49 -0.86 -1.43
CA LYS A 75 10.90 -1.81 -2.47
C LYS A 75 11.65 -1.04 -3.54
N GLU A 76 12.78 -1.57 -3.99
CA GLU A 76 13.60 -0.95 -5.03
C GLU A 76 13.48 -1.71 -6.34
N SER A 77 13.52 -0.96 -7.42
CA SER A 77 13.71 -1.42 -8.79
C SER A 77 14.63 -0.47 -9.53
N TYR A 78 15.04 -0.82 -10.73
CA TYR A 78 16.00 -0.02 -11.50
C TYR A 78 15.48 0.24 -12.90
N ALA A 79 15.65 1.48 -13.37
CA ALA A 79 15.31 1.91 -14.72
C ALA A 79 16.55 2.41 -15.46
N GLU A 80 16.54 2.33 -16.79
CA GLU A 80 17.60 2.88 -17.65
C GLU A 80 17.43 4.38 -17.85
N GLU A 81 16.17 4.85 -17.88
CA GLU A 81 15.80 6.26 -18.03
C GLU A 81 14.90 6.72 -16.88
N PRO A 82 14.86 8.04 -16.56
CA PRO A 82 13.99 8.58 -15.53
C PRO A 82 12.51 8.28 -15.81
N PRO A 83 11.84 7.50 -14.95
CA PRO A 83 10.43 7.13 -15.20
C PRO A 83 9.45 8.27 -14.84
N PHE A 84 9.94 9.36 -14.26
CA PHE A 84 9.13 10.50 -13.85
C PHE A 84 9.70 11.82 -14.40
N LEU A 85 8.82 12.77 -14.73
CA LEU A 85 9.19 14.07 -15.30
C LEU A 85 9.51 15.15 -14.25
N ARG A 86 8.96 15.05 -13.04
CA ARG A 86 9.10 16.05 -11.98
C ARG A 86 8.80 15.46 -10.61
N MET A 87 9.33 16.10 -9.56
CA MET A 87 8.96 15.80 -8.17
C MET A 87 7.63 16.44 -7.79
N LYS A 88 6.80 15.71 -7.04
CA LYS A 88 5.53 16.19 -6.48
C LYS A 88 5.33 15.64 -5.07
N VAL A 89 4.99 16.50 -4.12
CA VAL A 89 4.42 16.09 -2.83
C VAL A 89 3.00 16.62 -2.75
N LYS A 90 2.01 15.72 -2.60
CA LYS A 90 0.59 16.04 -2.65
C LYS A 90 -0.09 15.73 -1.33
N LEU A 91 -0.86 16.67 -0.81
CA LEU A 91 -1.77 16.43 0.30
C LEU A 91 -3.02 15.70 -0.23
N LYS A 92 -3.44 14.68 0.51
CA LYS A 92 -4.61 13.85 0.20
C LYS A 92 -5.41 13.61 1.48
N SER A 93 -6.66 13.20 1.33
CA SER A 93 -7.48 12.70 2.44
C SER A 93 -7.05 11.29 2.87
N GLU A 94 -6.51 10.51 1.94
CA GLU A 94 -6.07 9.14 2.13
C GLU A 94 -4.80 8.87 1.31
N ILE A 95 -3.85 8.10 1.86
CA ILE A 95 -2.64 7.70 1.11
C ILE A 95 -2.93 6.57 0.11
N VAL A 96 -4.02 5.84 0.32
CA VAL A 96 -4.66 4.93 -0.64
C VAL A 96 -6.17 5.08 -0.52
N ALA A 97 -6.81 5.54 -1.59
CA ALA A 97 -8.20 5.97 -1.53
C ALA A 97 -9.16 4.78 -1.50
N MET A 98 -9.70 4.47 -0.34
CA MET A 98 -10.75 3.46 -0.13
C MET A 98 -12.14 4.07 0.05
N GLY A 99 -12.22 5.32 0.50
CA GLY A 99 -13.48 6.04 0.67
C GLY A 99 -14.30 5.59 1.88
N VAL A 100 -13.66 5.03 2.90
CA VAL A 100 -14.30 4.65 4.17
C VAL A 100 -13.61 5.39 5.31
N ASN A 101 -14.40 6.10 6.11
CA ASN A 101 -13.88 6.85 7.24
C ASN A 101 -13.49 5.92 8.41
N ASN A 102 -12.57 6.39 9.23
CA ASN A 102 -12.16 5.75 10.50
C ASN A 102 -11.52 4.37 10.36
N ILE A 103 -11.01 4.01 9.19
CA ILE A 103 -10.18 2.81 9.04
C ILE A 103 -8.73 3.21 9.31
N ASN A 104 -8.17 2.61 10.35
CA ASN A 104 -6.79 2.88 10.77
C ASN A 104 -5.94 1.59 10.79
N PRO A 105 -5.19 1.31 9.71
CA PRO A 105 -4.34 0.12 9.64
C PRO A 105 -3.23 0.08 10.69
N SER A 106 -2.81 1.24 11.23
CA SER A 106 -1.81 1.28 12.32
C SER A 106 -2.33 0.68 13.63
N ASN A 107 -3.65 0.67 13.85
CA ASN A 107 -4.25 0.12 15.06
C ASN A 107 -4.65 -1.35 14.89
N ILE A 108 -5.20 -1.68 13.73
CA ILE A 108 -5.67 -3.03 13.43
C ILE A 108 -5.51 -3.32 11.93
N THR A 109 -4.92 -4.46 11.61
CA THR A 109 -4.82 -4.96 10.25
C THR A 109 -4.96 -6.49 10.24
N GLY A 110 -5.02 -7.09 9.07
CA GLY A 110 -4.96 -8.54 8.91
C GLY A 110 -3.60 -9.10 9.34
N THR A 111 -3.53 -10.41 9.50
CA THR A 111 -2.27 -11.10 9.75
C THR A 111 -1.43 -11.10 8.48
N TYR A 112 -0.20 -10.61 8.57
CA TYR A 112 0.77 -10.69 7.48
C TYR A 112 1.18 -12.14 7.25
N VAL A 113 1.23 -12.54 6.00
CA VAL A 113 1.68 -13.87 5.57
C VAL A 113 2.83 -13.69 4.61
N LYS A 114 3.96 -14.32 4.91
CA LYS A 114 5.15 -14.26 4.07
C LYS A 114 4.92 -15.02 2.75
N PRO A 115 5.66 -14.65 1.67
CA PRO A 115 5.53 -15.34 0.39
C PRO A 115 5.76 -16.85 0.47
N GLU A 116 6.68 -17.30 1.32
CA GLU A 116 6.97 -18.72 1.53
C GLU A 116 5.80 -19.50 2.13
N ASP A 117 4.97 -18.89 2.98
CA ASP A 117 3.82 -19.49 3.65
C ASP A 117 2.50 -19.28 2.88
N TRP A 118 2.53 -18.45 1.83
CA TRP A 118 1.32 -18.04 1.12
C TRP A 118 0.62 -19.18 0.41
N ASN A 119 1.36 -20.07 -0.25
CA ASN A 119 0.79 -21.20 -0.98
C ASN A 119 0.09 -22.18 -0.04
N ASP A 120 0.64 -22.42 1.14
CA ASP A 120 0.03 -23.31 2.13
C ASP A 120 -1.30 -22.71 2.62
N LEU A 121 -1.33 -21.40 2.89
CA LEU A 121 -2.56 -20.72 3.30
C LEU A 121 -3.66 -20.79 2.25
N ILE A 122 -3.35 -20.46 0.98
CA ILE A 122 -4.36 -20.40 -0.08
C ILE A 122 -4.80 -21.76 -0.59
N SER A 123 -4.08 -22.84 -0.25
CA SER A 123 -4.45 -24.23 -0.56
C SER A 123 -5.47 -24.79 0.44
N ASP A 124 -5.71 -24.13 1.57
CA ASP A 124 -6.71 -24.55 2.55
C ASP A 124 -8.13 -24.31 1.99
N PRO A 125 -8.98 -25.34 1.89
CA PRO A 125 -10.34 -25.20 1.33
C PRO A 125 -11.26 -24.30 2.15
N ASP A 126 -10.87 -23.95 3.39
CA ASP A 126 -11.58 -23.01 4.23
C ASP A 126 -11.10 -21.56 4.07
N VAL A 127 -10.15 -21.29 3.18
CA VAL A 127 -9.65 -19.96 2.84
C VAL A 127 -10.30 -19.45 1.55
N ILE A 128 -10.80 -18.22 1.60
CA ILE A 128 -11.23 -17.47 0.42
C ILE A 128 -10.12 -16.47 0.08
N VAL A 129 -9.62 -16.55 -1.14
CA VAL A 129 -8.60 -15.64 -1.65
C VAL A 129 -9.26 -14.49 -2.42
N ILE A 130 -8.93 -13.26 -2.11
CA ILE A 130 -9.47 -12.05 -2.78
C ILE A 130 -8.33 -11.25 -3.39
N ASP A 131 -8.42 -10.99 -4.67
CA ASP A 131 -7.56 -10.02 -5.34
C ASP A 131 -8.11 -8.61 -5.13
N THR A 132 -7.43 -7.79 -4.34
CA THR A 132 -7.87 -6.42 -4.04
C THR A 132 -7.42 -5.39 -5.07
N ARG A 133 -6.84 -5.83 -6.18
CA ARG A 133 -6.39 -4.98 -7.27
C ARG A 133 -7.56 -4.55 -8.16
N ASN A 134 -7.30 -3.56 -9.00
CA ASN A 134 -8.26 -3.15 -10.01
C ASN A 134 -8.34 -4.18 -11.15
N ASN A 135 -9.44 -4.20 -11.87
CA ASN A 135 -9.72 -5.19 -12.91
C ASN A 135 -8.60 -5.28 -13.97
N TYR A 136 -8.07 -4.14 -14.41
CA TYR A 136 -6.98 -4.10 -15.40
C TYR A 136 -5.68 -4.77 -14.90
N GLU A 137 -5.43 -4.81 -13.58
CA GLU A 137 -4.28 -5.51 -12.99
C GLU A 137 -4.56 -7.03 -12.94
N VAL A 138 -5.80 -7.42 -12.64
CA VAL A 138 -6.22 -8.83 -12.61
C VAL A 138 -6.14 -9.47 -14.00
N GLU A 139 -6.46 -8.73 -15.06
CA GLU A 139 -6.37 -9.18 -16.46
C GLU A 139 -4.95 -9.57 -16.89
N ILE A 140 -3.92 -9.02 -16.25
CA ILE A 140 -2.51 -9.39 -16.51
C ILE A 140 -2.17 -10.76 -15.88
N GLY A 141 -2.85 -11.12 -14.78
CA GLY A 141 -2.65 -12.37 -14.06
C GLY A 141 -3.08 -12.24 -12.60
N THR A 142 -3.48 -13.37 -12.00
CA THR A 142 -3.91 -13.47 -10.60
C THR A 142 -3.55 -14.84 -10.04
N PHE A 143 -3.67 -15.05 -8.73
CA PHE A 143 -3.52 -16.38 -8.13
C PHE A 143 -4.70 -17.29 -8.54
N SER A 144 -4.43 -18.60 -8.66
CA SER A 144 -5.46 -19.58 -8.94
C SER A 144 -6.58 -19.49 -7.90
N ASP A 145 -7.83 -19.59 -8.37
CA ASP A 145 -9.04 -19.55 -7.54
C ASP A 145 -9.26 -18.25 -6.75
N ALA A 146 -8.44 -17.21 -6.97
CA ALA A 146 -8.66 -15.91 -6.37
C ALA A 146 -9.92 -15.25 -6.94
N ILE A 147 -10.75 -14.75 -6.05
CA ILE A 147 -11.95 -14.00 -6.42
C ILE A 147 -11.54 -12.61 -6.90
N ASN A 148 -11.94 -12.28 -8.12
CA ASN A 148 -11.87 -10.93 -8.64
C ASN A 148 -13.16 -10.18 -8.28
N PRO A 149 -13.11 -9.11 -7.46
CA PRO A 149 -14.28 -8.26 -7.18
C PRO A 149 -14.82 -7.51 -8.40
N GLY A 150 -14.09 -7.45 -9.50
CA GLY A 150 -14.46 -6.72 -10.72
C GLY A 150 -14.46 -5.20 -10.54
N THR A 151 -13.63 -4.67 -9.63
CA THR A 151 -13.59 -3.24 -9.32
C THR A 151 -12.66 -2.49 -10.26
N ASN A 152 -13.09 -1.31 -10.72
CA ASN A 152 -12.28 -0.40 -11.52
C ASN A 152 -11.45 0.55 -10.65
N SER A 153 -11.80 0.66 -9.38
CA SER A 153 -11.05 1.44 -8.39
C SER A 153 -11.15 0.79 -7.02
N PHE A 154 -10.12 0.99 -6.19
CA PHE A 154 -10.09 0.49 -4.82
C PHE A 154 -11.25 1.02 -3.96
N ARG A 155 -11.84 2.17 -4.31
CA ARG A 155 -13.03 2.74 -3.65
C ARG A 155 -14.29 1.89 -3.77
N GLU A 156 -14.34 0.98 -4.72
CA GLU A 156 -15.51 0.11 -4.94
C GLU A 156 -15.46 -1.16 -4.07
N LEU A 157 -14.25 -1.54 -3.62
CA LEU A 157 -14.04 -2.75 -2.84
C LEU A 157 -14.88 -2.82 -1.55
N PRO A 158 -15.01 -1.75 -0.73
CA PRO A 158 -15.83 -1.80 0.47
C PRO A 158 -17.31 -2.13 0.19
N LYS A 159 -17.86 -1.60 -0.90
CA LYS A 159 -19.23 -1.89 -1.32
C LYS A 159 -19.38 -3.35 -1.73
N TRP A 160 -18.41 -3.87 -2.46
CA TRP A 160 -18.38 -5.28 -2.87
C TRP A 160 -18.29 -6.21 -1.64
N ILE A 161 -17.38 -5.94 -0.69
CA ILE A 161 -17.24 -6.70 0.54
C ILE A 161 -18.57 -6.72 1.32
N LYS A 162 -19.19 -5.55 1.53
CA LYS A 162 -20.47 -5.45 2.25
C LYS A 162 -21.59 -6.26 1.58
N LYS A 163 -21.64 -6.25 0.25
CA LYS A 163 -22.66 -7.01 -0.51
C LYS A 163 -22.46 -8.53 -0.38
N ASN A 164 -21.21 -8.98 -0.25
CA ASN A 164 -20.84 -10.39 -0.29
C ASN A 164 -20.49 -10.96 1.11
N GLN A 165 -20.84 -10.31 2.20
CA GLN A 165 -20.49 -10.73 3.57
C GLN A 165 -20.87 -12.18 3.90
N ALA A 166 -21.96 -12.68 3.34
CA ALA A 166 -22.41 -14.06 3.56
C ALA A 166 -21.40 -15.10 3.08
N MET A 167 -20.64 -14.77 2.03
CA MET A 167 -19.59 -15.63 1.47
C MET A 167 -18.46 -15.87 2.48
N PHE A 168 -18.16 -14.88 3.30
CA PHE A 168 -17.01 -14.90 4.23
C PHE A 168 -17.34 -15.53 5.59
N ARG A 169 -18.63 -15.82 5.85
CA ARG A 169 -19.03 -16.44 7.11
C ARG A 169 -18.39 -17.82 7.28
N ARG A 170 -17.74 -18.04 8.43
CA ARG A 170 -17.04 -19.29 8.77
C ARG A 170 -15.86 -19.65 7.84
N LYS A 171 -15.35 -18.68 7.10
CA LYS A 171 -14.17 -18.84 6.26
C LYS A 171 -13.05 -17.93 6.73
N LYS A 172 -11.82 -18.32 6.49
CA LYS A 172 -10.65 -17.45 6.54
C LYS A 172 -10.62 -16.62 5.25
N VAL A 173 -10.16 -15.39 5.32
CA VAL A 173 -10.05 -14.51 4.15
C VAL A 173 -8.59 -14.13 3.96
N ALA A 174 -8.02 -14.43 2.82
CA ALA A 174 -6.67 -14.06 2.41
C ALA A 174 -6.75 -13.02 1.29
N MET A 175 -6.04 -11.91 1.43
CA MET A 175 -6.04 -10.80 0.47
C MET A 175 -4.64 -10.54 -0.05
N PHE A 176 -4.54 -10.13 -1.31
CA PHE A 176 -3.29 -9.69 -1.89
C PHE A 176 -3.49 -8.48 -2.81
N CYS A 177 -2.42 -7.73 -3.03
CA CYS A 177 -2.36 -6.64 -4.00
C CYS A 177 -0.93 -6.50 -4.55
N THR A 178 -0.65 -5.43 -5.31
CA THR A 178 0.65 -5.22 -5.94
C THR A 178 1.76 -4.85 -4.94
N GLY A 179 1.45 -4.07 -3.92
CA GLY A 179 2.47 -3.51 -3.01
C GLY A 179 2.11 -3.52 -1.53
N GLY A 180 1.03 -4.23 -1.11
CA GLY A 180 0.63 -4.36 0.30
C GLY A 180 -0.33 -3.29 0.81
N ILE A 181 -0.22 -2.04 0.39
CA ILE A 181 -0.95 -0.90 0.95
C ILE A 181 -2.49 -1.06 0.90
N ARG A 182 -3.04 -1.58 -0.20
CA ARG A 182 -4.49 -1.84 -0.33
C ARG A 182 -4.92 -2.95 0.63
N CYS A 183 -4.07 -3.96 0.80
CA CYS A 183 -4.36 -5.09 1.68
C CYS A 183 -4.41 -4.67 3.15
N GLU A 184 -3.44 -3.89 3.63
CA GLU A 184 -3.48 -3.40 5.01
C GLU A 184 -4.81 -2.68 5.30
N LYS A 185 -5.24 -1.80 4.39
CA LYS A 185 -6.46 -1.02 4.58
C LYS A 185 -7.73 -1.85 4.42
N SER A 186 -7.77 -2.78 3.45
CA SER A 186 -8.93 -3.64 3.24
C SER A 186 -9.10 -4.70 4.33
N THR A 187 -8.01 -5.26 4.84
CA THR A 187 -8.08 -6.20 5.96
C THR A 187 -8.45 -5.51 7.28
N ALA A 188 -7.97 -4.28 7.51
CA ALA A 188 -8.44 -3.44 8.62
C ALA A 188 -9.96 -3.24 8.53
N PHE A 189 -10.48 -2.90 7.36
CA PHE A 189 -11.91 -2.76 7.12
C PHE A 189 -12.69 -4.07 7.38
N MET A 190 -12.18 -5.22 6.94
CA MET A 190 -12.79 -6.52 7.22
C MET A 190 -12.85 -6.81 8.73
N LYS A 191 -11.79 -6.48 9.47
CA LYS A 191 -11.75 -6.63 10.92
C LYS A 191 -12.77 -5.74 11.63
N GLU A 192 -12.95 -4.50 11.17
CA GLU A 192 -14.00 -3.59 11.68
C GLU A 192 -15.42 -4.12 11.40
N LEU A 193 -15.60 -4.89 10.33
CA LEU A 193 -16.87 -5.60 10.06
C LEU A 193 -17.07 -6.87 10.91
N GLY A 194 -16.10 -7.21 11.79
CA GLY A 194 -16.19 -8.33 12.73
C GLY A 194 -15.60 -9.64 12.22
N PHE A 195 -14.93 -9.65 11.06
CA PHE A 195 -14.21 -10.83 10.57
C PHE A 195 -12.90 -11.01 11.35
N LYS A 196 -12.66 -12.22 11.89
CA LYS A 196 -11.52 -12.50 12.77
C LYS A 196 -10.31 -13.03 12.01
N ASP A 197 -10.53 -13.97 11.11
CA ASP A 197 -9.48 -14.70 10.39
C ASP A 197 -9.24 -14.05 9.03
N VAL A 198 -8.53 -12.91 9.06
CA VAL A 198 -8.22 -12.09 7.88
C VAL A 198 -6.70 -11.98 7.75
N PHE A 199 -6.19 -12.35 6.59
CA PHE A 199 -4.77 -12.44 6.26
C PHE A 199 -4.48 -11.61 5.02
N HIS A 200 -3.23 -11.22 4.85
CA HIS A 200 -2.76 -10.64 3.59
C HIS A 200 -1.30 -10.98 3.31
N LEU A 201 -0.98 -11.07 2.02
CA LEU A 201 0.37 -11.30 1.53
C LEU A 201 1.24 -10.06 1.82
N GLU A 202 2.45 -10.29 2.31
CA GLU A 202 3.47 -9.29 2.63
C GLU A 202 4.16 -8.67 1.38
#